data_dbedda27b12ac84131fbcfbadf79e270
#
_entry.id   dbedda27b12ac84131fbcfbadf79e270
#
_cell.length_a   1.000
_cell.length_b   1.000
_cell.length_c   1.000
_cell.angle_alpha   90.00
_cell.angle_beta   90.00
_cell.angle_gamma   90.00
#
_symmetry.space_group_name_H-M   'P 1'
#
loop_
_entity.id
_entity.type
_entity.pdbx_description
1 polymer ?
#
loop_
_entity_poly.entity_id
_entity_poly.type
_entity_poly.pdbx_seq_one_letter_code
_entity_poly.pdbx_strand_id
1 'polypeptide(L)'
;KPVEGAPFSIDFTPARTFDLLDLTGSTRAMLVDGVQIPAGDYEWVRLKVNADPNVGGDSYLVLEQGGESCELRIPGGDQNGLKLVRGFTVAVGATTDFTIDFDLRKSLVAPPGQKTVVNTCGNQAYLLKPVLRMVNNLQVGTISGTVDSNLISAECPAGNAAPYPGNVYLFGPIAAGAADTTVVPDDYDGIANDVNGADALVSAMVDPNTGNYTIGFVTPGRYKVAYTCDMDDTEVDADLPQTPEETVDFTPSAGV
;
A
#
# COMPACT_ATOMS: atom_id res chain seq x y z
N LYS A 1 21.43 -3.08 0.24
CA LYS A 1 22.83 -2.83 -0.15
C LYS A 1 23.43 -1.82 0.82
N PRO A 2 24.56 -2.13 1.47
CA PRO A 2 25.31 -1.12 2.24
C PRO A 2 25.79 0.02 1.32
N VAL A 3 25.96 1.21 1.88
CA VAL A 3 26.60 2.35 1.20
C VAL A 3 28.04 1.98 0.86
N GLU A 4 28.73 1.39 1.83
CA GLU A 4 30.08 0.86 1.63
C GLU A 4 30.04 -0.67 1.60
N GLY A 5 30.72 -1.26 0.62
CA GLY A 5 30.82 -2.71 0.45
C GLY A 5 29.85 -3.31 -0.57
N ALA A 6 29.95 -4.64 -0.72
CA ALA A 6 29.14 -5.39 -1.67
C ALA A 6 27.74 -5.67 -1.12
N PRO A 7 26.73 -5.78 -2.00
CA PRO A 7 25.42 -6.30 -1.60
C PRO A 7 25.54 -7.72 -1.08
N PHE A 8 24.70 -8.09 -0.11
CA PHE A 8 24.53 -9.46 0.34
C PHE A 8 23.05 -9.85 0.26
N SER A 9 22.75 -11.13 0.24
CA SER A 9 21.40 -11.68 0.23
C SER A 9 21.10 -12.49 1.46
N ILE A 10 19.82 -12.55 1.80
CA ILE A 10 19.24 -13.48 2.77
C ILE A 10 18.29 -14.35 1.96
N ASP A 11 18.63 -15.63 1.80
CA ASP A 11 17.87 -16.54 0.96
C ASP A 11 17.02 -17.46 1.83
N PHE A 12 15.79 -17.72 1.38
CA PHE A 12 14.86 -18.64 2.04
C PHE A 12 14.67 -19.89 1.19
N THR A 13 14.83 -21.06 1.80
CA THR A 13 14.60 -22.33 1.15
C THR A 13 13.72 -23.22 2.03
N PRO A 14 12.45 -23.47 1.67
CA PRO A 14 11.76 -22.96 0.48
C PRO A 14 11.49 -21.44 0.53
N ALA A 15 11.12 -20.87 -0.61
CA ALA A 15 10.65 -19.49 -0.67
C ALA A 15 9.43 -19.30 0.26
N ARG A 16 9.29 -18.11 0.84
CA ARG A 16 8.15 -17.77 1.69
C ARG A 16 7.01 -17.24 0.84
N THR A 17 5.78 -17.65 1.15
CA THR A 17 4.56 -17.18 0.49
C THR A 17 3.74 -16.39 1.49
N PHE A 18 3.19 -15.28 1.06
CA PHE A 18 2.32 -14.40 1.84
C PHE A 18 1.08 -14.06 1.03
N ASP A 19 -0.10 -14.14 1.65
CA ASP A 19 -1.29 -13.48 1.14
C ASP A 19 -1.28 -12.02 1.62
N LEU A 20 -1.14 -11.10 0.68
CA LEU A 20 -1.05 -9.68 1.03
C LEU A 20 -2.42 -9.08 1.40
N LEU A 21 -3.52 -9.72 0.98
CA LEU A 21 -4.86 -9.28 1.36
C LEU A 21 -5.19 -9.60 2.82
N ASP A 22 -4.54 -10.60 3.41
CA ASP A 22 -4.64 -10.91 4.84
C ASP A 22 -3.84 -9.93 5.71
N LEU A 23 -2.93 -9.16 5.11
CA LEU A 23 -2.01 -8.26 5.82
C LEU A 23 -2.51 -6.80 5.75
N THR A 24 -3.75 -6.58 6.18
CA THR A 24 -4.39 -5.26 6.17
C THR A 24 -4.24 -4.52 7.50
N GLY A 25 -4.41 -3.21 7.47
CA GLY A 25 -4.36 -2.34 8.64
C GLY A 25 -2.99 -2.37 9.34
N SER A 26 -2.94 -2.90 10.56
CA SER A 26 -1.70 -3.08 11.33
C SER A 26 -1.19 -4.52 11.33
N THR A 27 -1.86 -5.43 10.62
CA THR A 27 -1.47 -6.83 10.49
C THR A 27 -0.20 -6.96 9.66
N ARG A 28 0.73 -7.80 10.10
CA ARG A 28 2.01 -8.01 9.42
C ARG A 28 2.46 -9.45 9.51
N ALA A 29 3.22 -9.90 8.53
CA ALA A 29 3.91 -11.18 8.55
C ALA A 29 5.41 -10.99 8.74
N MET A 30 6.03 -11.87 9.50
CA MET A 30 7.47 -11.82 9.75
C MET A 30 8.23 -12.34 8.52
N LEU A 31 8.89 -11.42 7.81
CA LEU A 31 9.73 -11.79 6.66
C LEU A 31 11.12 -12.25 7.10
N VAL A 32 11.74 -11.53 8.02
CA VAL A 32 13.09 -11.82 8.53
C VAL A 32 13.09 -11.59 10.04
N ASP A 33 13.66 -12.50 10.80
CA ASP A 33 13.79 -12.37 12.25
C ASP A 33 15.22 -12.69 12.69
N GLY A 34 15.77 -11.85 13.55
CA GLY A 34 17.05 -12.07 14.24
C GLY A 34 18.28 -12.19 13.34
N VAL A 35 18.21 -11.76 12.09
CA VAL A 35 19.33 -11.82 11.17
C VAL A 35 20.35 -10.73 11.51
N GLN A 36 21.58 -11.17 11.72
CA GLN A 36 22.70 -10.23 11.94
C GLN A 36 23.18 -9.67 10.62
N ILE A 37 23.17 -8.34 10.52
CA ILE A 37 23.71 -7.61 9.39
C ILE A 37 24.77 -6.62 9.87
N PRO A 38 25.79 -6.28 9.05
CA PRO A 38 26.81 -5.32 9.43
C PRO A 38 26.22 -3.97 9.83
N ALA A 39 26.76 -3.35 10.87
CA ALA A 39 26.41 -1.97 11.19
C ALA A 39 26.87 -1.03 10.09
N GLY A 40 26.11 0.04 9.85
CA GLY A 40 26.40 1.03 8.83
C GLY A 40 25.14 1.53 8.13
N ASP A 41 25.37 2.34 7.11
CA ASP A 41 24.30 2.93 6.30
C ASP A 41 24.00 2.05 5.09
N TYR A 42 22.72 1.92 4.80
CA TYR A 42 22.18 1.14 3.69
C TYR A 42 21.42 2.04 2.72
N GLU A 43 21.62 1.85 1.42
CA GLU A 43 20.97 2.64 0.37
C GLU A 43 19.61 2.10 -0.05
N TRP A 44 19.49 0.76 -0.11
CA TRP A 44 18.29 0.10 -0.60
C TRP A 44 18.17 -1.33 -0.10
N VAL A 45 16.94 -1.81 -0.09
CA VAL A 45 16.57 -3.22 0.07
C VAL A 45 15.95 -3.70 -1.24
N ARG A 46 16.14 -4.97 -1.55
CA ARG A 46 15.49 -5.63 -2.70
C ARG A 46 14.85 -6.92 -2.23
N LEU A 47 13.57 -7.07 -2.51
CA LEU A 47 12.84 -8.31 -2.34
C LEU A 47 12.87 -9.05 -3.69
N LYS A 48 13.43 -10.25 -3.70
CA LYS A 48 13.28 -11.16 -4.84
C LYS A 48 11.91 -11.82 -4.75
N VAL A 49 11.18 -11.84 -5.84
CA VAL A 49 9.84 -12.39 -5.93
C VAL A 49 9.76 -13.32 -7.14
N ASN A 50 9.16 -14.48 -6.96
CA ASN A 50 8.89 -15.41 -8.06
C ASN A 50 7.65 -14.93 -8.83
N ALA A 51 7.86 -14.14 -9.87
CA ALA A 51 6.80 -13.54 -10.67
C ALA A 51 7.18 -13.52 -12.17
N ASP A 52 7.71 -14.63 -12.66
CA ASP A 52 8.00 -14.84 -14.08
C ASP A 52 6.95 -15.77 -14.69
N PRO A 53 6.04 -15.26 -15.54
CA PRO A 53 4.99 -16.05 -16.15
C PRO A 53 5.51 -17.17 -17.08
N ASN A 54 6.77 -17.12 -17.49
CA ASN A 54 7.34 -18.14 -18.38
C ASN A 54 7.87 -19.38 -17.62
N VAL A 55 7.98 -19.32 -16.32
CA VAL A 55 8.55 -20.38 -15.48
C VAL A 55 7.49 -21.03 -14.57
N GLY A 56 6.21 -20.69 -14.72
CA GLY A 56 5.14 -21.11 -13.82
C GLY A 56 5.21 -20.27 -12.54
N GLY A 57 4.69 -19.05 -12.62
CA GLY A 57 4.82 -18.06 -11.55
C GLY A 57 4.19 -18.53 -10.25
N ASP A 58 4.97 -18.52 -9.19
CA ASP A 58 4.51 -18.80 -7.83
C ASP A 58 3.74 -17.59 -7.23
N SER A 59 3.72 -16.45 -7.96
CA SER A 59 3.00 -15.23 -7.57
C SER A 59 1.82 -15.00 -8.49
N TYR A 60 0.65 -14.85 -7.90
CA TYR A 60 -0.62 -14.70 -8.61
C TYR A 60 -1.61 -13.86 -7.81
N LEU A 61 -2.66 -13.40 -8.46
CA LEU A 61 -3.86 -12.88 -7.84
C LEU A 61 -5.06 -13.78 -8.18
N VAL A 62 -6.06 -13.80 -7.33
CA VAL A 62 -7.31 -14.52 -7.56
C VAL A 62 -8.42 -13.50 -7.74
N LEU A 63 -9.14 -13.60 -8.86
CA LEU A 63 -10.27 -12.73 -9.11
C LEU A 63 -11.46 -13.13 -8.23
N GLU A 64 -12.09 -12.18 -7.58
CA GLU A 64 -13.24 -12.42 -6.71
C GLU A 64 -14.41 -13.04 -7.49
N GLN A 65 -14.67 -12.55 -8.70
CA GLN A 65 -15.67 -13.13 -9.58
C GLN A 65 -15.04 -14.25 -10.41
N GLY A 66 -15.52 -15.47 -10.19
CA GLY A 66 -15.08 -16.65 -10.96
C GLY A 66 -13.90 -17.41 -10.35
N GLY A 67 -13.17 -16.86 -9.40
CA GLY A 67 -12.07 -17.54 -8.71
C GLY A 67 -10.87 -17.88 -9.60
N GLU A 68 -10.74 -17.23 -10.76
CA GLU A 68 -9.63 -17.46 -11.68
C GLU A 68 -8.32 -16.93 -11.11
N SER A 69 -7.26 -17.74 -11.15
CA SER A 69 -5.90 -17.31 -10.75
C SER A 69 -5.18 -16.68 -11.92
N CYS A 70 -4.79 -15.43 -11.76
CA CYS A 70 -4.06 -14.66 -12.75
C CYS A 70 -2.60 -14.51 -12.35
N GLU A 71 -1.69 -14.85 -13.22
CA GLU A 71 -0.27 -14.68 -12.97
C GLU A 71 0.13 -13.21 -12.82
N LEU A 72 1.07 -12.95 -11.92
CA LEU A 72 1.69 -11.65 -11.73
C LEU A 72 3.03 -11.59 -12.45
N ARG A 73 3.30 -10.49 -13.12
CA ARG A 73 4.57 -10.20 -13.77
C ARG A 73 5.18 -8.90 -13.24
N ILE A 74 6.45 -8.96 -12.89
CA ILE A 74 7.22 -7.77 -12.53
C ILE A 74 7.90 -7.20 -13.79
N PRO A 75 7.78 -5.90 -14.08
CA PRO A 75 8.55 -5.27 -15.15
C PRO A 75 10.06 -5.48 -14.96
N GLY A 76 10.73 -6.05 -15.96
CA GLY A 76 12.15 -6.39 -15.88
C GLY A 76 12.46 -7.77 -15.29
N GLY A 77 11.41 -8.57 -15.00
CA GLY A 77 11.53 -9.97 -14.58
C GLY A 77 11.91 -10.14 -13.10
N ASP A 78 11.95 -11.40 -12.69
CA ASP A 78 12.25 -11.86 -11.33
C ASP A 78 13.64 -11.40 -10.83
N GLN A 79 14.60 -11.27 -11.74
CA GLN A 79 15.97 -10.86 -11.40
C GLN A 79 16.06 -9.43 -10.86
N ASN A 80 15.16 -8.56 -11.28
CA ASN A 80 15.12 -7.18 -10.78
C ASN A 80 14.43 -7.08 -9.42
N GLY A 81 13.45 -7.94 -9.15
CA GLY A 81 12.68 -7.96 -7.91
C GLY A 81 12.05 -6.60 -7.58
N LEU A 82 11.58 -6.46 -6.37
CA LEU A 82 10.97 -5.24 -5.84
C LEU A 82 12.04 -4.44 -5.10
N LYS A 83 12.44 -3.29 -5.64
CA LYS A 83 13.49 -2.47 -5.05
C LYS A 83 12.91 -1.29 -4.27
N LEU A 84 13.23 -1.23 -2.97
CA LEU A 84 12.98 -0.07 -2.12
C LEU A 84 14.23 0.78 -2.05
N VAL A 85 14.16 1.97 -2.62
CA VAL A 85 15.25 2.95 -2.59
C VAL A 85 15.00 3.92 -1.43
N ARG A 86 15.14 3.41 -0.21
CA ARG A 86 15.10 4.22 1.00
C ARG A 86 16.27 3.81 1.89
N GLY A 87 17.13 4.76 2.18
CA GLY A 87 18.25 4.55 3.08
C GLY A 87 17.80 4.31 4.53
N PHE A 88 18.54 3.50 5.26
CA PHE A 88 18.42 3.31 6.69
C PHE A 88 19.78 3.03 7.32
N THR A 89 19.88 3.26 8.62
CA THR A 89 21.10 3.04 9.38
C THR A 89 20.90 1.88 10.35
N VAL A 90 21.87 1.00 10.42
CA VAL A 90 21.99 -0.04 11.45
C VAL A 90 23.09 0.35 12.41
N ALA A 91 22.75 0.65 13.66
CA ALA A 91 23.71 1.00 14.67
C ALA A 91 24.39 -0.27 15.26
N VAL A 92 25.62 -0.11 15.71
CA VAL A 92 26.36 -1.20 16.34
C VAL A 92 25.63 -1.72 17.58
N GLY A 93 25.38 -3.03 17.62
CA GLY A 93 24.72 -3.69 18.75
C GLY A 93 23.23 -3.34 18.92
N ALA A 94 22.63 -2.65 17.96
CA ALA A 94 21.21 -2.32 18.00
C ALA A 94 20.39 -3.36 17.22
N THR A 95 19.13 -3.52 17.62
CA THR A 95 18.11 -4.20 16.83
C THR A 95 17.30 -3.16 16.07
N THR A 96 17.07 -3.40 14.79
CA THR A 96 16.26 -2.54 13.94
C THR A 96 15.04 -3.34 13.45
N ASP A 97 13.85 -2.81 13.68
CA ASP A 97 12.60 -3.43 13.27
C ASP A 97 11.93 -2.54 12.21
N PHE A 98 11.76 -3.09 11.00
CA PHE A 98 11.16 -2.39 9.88
C PHE A 98 9.97 -3.17 9.34
N THR A 99 8.93 -2.45 8.95
CA THR A 99 7.85 -2.97 8.12
C THR A 99 8.01 -2.45 6.69
N ILE A 100 7.86 -3.37 5.73
CA ILE A 100 7.66 -3.03 4.32
C ILE A 100 6.16 -3.06 4.07
N ASP A 101 5.61 -1.91 3.84
CA ASP A 101 4.21 -1.73 3.54
C ASP A 101 4.01 -1.71 2.01
N PHE A 102 3.00 -2.42 1.55
CA PHE A 102 2.75 -2.70 0.15
C PHE A 102 1.40 -2.10 -0.25
N ASP A 103 1.41 -1.01 -1.00
CA ASP A 103 0.20 -0.44 -1.54
C ASP A 103 -0.27 -1.24 -2.76
N LEU A 104 -1.17 -2.20 -2.53
CA LEU A 104 -1.66 -3.09 -3.58
C LEU A 104 -2.45 -2.35 -4.66
N ARG A 105 -3.26 -1.35 -4.30
CA ARG A 105 -4.05 -0.57 -5.26
C ARG A 105 -3.18 0.10 -6.30
N LYS A 106 -2.11 0.73 -5.84
CA LYS A 106 -1.14 1.42 -6.71
C LYS A 106 -0.18 0.47 -7.41
N SER A 107 -0.07 -0.76 -6.92
CA SER A 107 0.92 -1.73 -7.40
C SER A 107 0.41 -2.65 -8.50
N LEU A 108 -0.90 -2.90 -8.56
CA LEU A 108 -1.49 -3.83 -9.51
C LEU A 108 -2.01 -3.08 -10.74
N VAL A 109 -1.52 -3.44 -11.92
CA VAL A 109 -1.95 -2.87 -13.18
C VAL A 109 -2.55 -3.94 -14.06
N ALA A 110 -3.82 -3.77 -14.43
CA ALA A 110 -4.50 -4.65 -15.35
C ALA A 110 -3.88 -4.59 -16.76
N PRO A 111 -3.88 -5.69 -17.51
CA PRO A 111 -3.43 -5.69 -18.89
C PRO A 111 -4.24 -4.74 -19.77
N PRO A 112 -3.65 -4.17 -20.83
CA PRO A 112 -4.37 -3.33 -21.77
C PRO A 112 -5.61 -4.03 -22.34
N GLY A 113 -6.75 -3.35 -22.32
CA GLY A 113 -8.04 -3.87 -22.81
C GLY A 113 -8.89 -4.61 -21.75
N GLN A 114 -8.41 -4.79 -20.53
CA GLN A 114 -9.15 -5.41 -19.42
C GLN A 114 -9.59 -4.41 -18.33
N LYS A 115 -9.49 -3.12 -18.59
CA LYS A 115 -9.83 -2.08 -17.60
C LYS A 115 -11.29 -2.06 -17.14
N THR A 116 -12.20 -2.67 -17.88
CA THR A 116 -13.65 -2.59 -17.61
C THR A 116 -14.34 -3.89 -17.25
N VAL A 117 -13.68 -5.05 -17.40
CA VAL A 117 -14.27 -6.36 -17.09
C VAL A 117 -13.21 -7.24 -16.44
N VAL A 118 -13.18 -7.28 -15.14
CA VAL A 118 -12.17 -7.97 -14.35
C VAL A 118 -12.62 -9.39 -13.96
N ASN A 119 -13.31 -10.09 -14.86
CA ASN A 119 -13.86 -11.42 -14.56
C ASN A 119 -12.98 -12.56 -15.08
N THR A 120 -11.97 -12.25 -15.87
CA THR A 120 -11.05 -13.24 -16.43
C THR A 120 -9.63 -12.67 -16.53
N CYS A 121 -8.63 -13.52 -16.37
CA CYS A 121 -7.23 -13.12 -16.57
C CYS A 121 -6.89 -12.78 -18.02
N GLY A 122 -7.72 -13.19 -18.96
CA GLY A 122 -7.38 -13.13 -20.38
C GLY A 122 -6.11 -13.94 -20.70
N ASN A 123 -5.41 -13.53 -21.74
CA ASN A 123 -4.16 -14.17 -22.14
C ASN A 123 -2.90 -13.39 -21.68
N GLN A 124 -3.06 -12.47 -20.73
CA GLN A 124 -1.96 -11.61 -20.29
C GLN A 124 -1.90 -11.56 -18.76
N ALA A 125 -0.68 -11.64 -18.23
CA ALA A 125 -0.43 -11.50 -16.81
C ALA A 125 -0.68 -10.06 -16.33
N TYR A 126 -1.14 -9.92 -15.09
CA TYR A 126 -1.20 -8.64 -14.41
C TYR A 126 0.21 -8.12 -14.11
N LEU A 127 0.41 -6.83 -14.24
CA LEU A 127 1.69 -6.22 -13.90
C LEU A 127 1.72 -5.83 -12.43
N LEU A 128 2.76 -6.26 -11.75
CA LEU A 128 3.08 -5.81 -10.41
C LEU A 128 4.13 -4.68 -10.50
N LYS A 129 3.68 -3.44 -10.44
CA LYS A 129 4.53 -2.26 -10.32
C LYS A 129 4.58 -1.85 -8.85
N PRO A 130 5.61 -2.25 -8.10
CA PRO A 130 5.55 -2.14 -6.65
C PRO A 130 5.58 -0.68 -6.19
N VAL A 131 4.55 -0.28 -5.49
CA VAL A 131 4.54 0.91 -4.66
C VAL A 131 4.74 0.46 -3.21
N LEU A 132 5.95 0.67 -2.72
CA LEU A 132 6.40 0.16 -1.44
C LEU A 132 6.92 1.30 -0.59
N ARG A 133 6.61 1.26 0.69
CA ARG A 133 7.28 2.08 1.70
C ARG A 133 7.89 1.22 2.78
N MET A 134 9.00 1.65 3.34
CA MET A 134 9.65 1.01 4.48
C MET A 134 9.61 1.96 5.66
N VAL A 135 9.11 1.49 6.77
CA VAL A 135 8.95 2.28 7.99
C VAL A 135 9.64 1.62 9.17
N ASN A 136 10.20 2.43 10.05
CA ASN A 136 10.74 1.96 11.32
C ASN A 136 9.59 1.80 12.31
N ASN A 137 9.37 0.58 12.81
CA ASN A 137 8.26 0.27 13.69
C ASN A 137 8.28 1.00 15.03
N LEU A 138 9.44 1.51 15.44
CA LEU A 138 9.56 2.36 16.62
C LEU A 138 9.06 3.81 16.40
N GLN A 139 8.77 4.19 15.16
CA GLN A 139 8.44 5.56 14.78
C GLN A 139 7.07 5.67 14.11
N VAL A 140 6.26 4.62 14.12
CA VAL A 140 4.96 4.60 13.47
C VAL A 140 3.88 4.15 14.44
N GLY A 141 2.65 4.46 14.10
CA GLY A 141 1.47 4.02 14.82
C GLY A 141 0.30 3.75 13.90
N THR A 142 -0.89 3.77 14.43
CA THR A 142 -2.12 3.38 13.74
C THR A 142 -3.16 4.46 13.90
N ILE A 143 -3.81 4.82 12.80
CA ILE A 143 -5.04 5.63 12.78
C ILE A 143 -6.20 4.67 12.60
N SER A 144 -7.23 4.75 13.43
CA SER A 144 -8.44 3.96 13.28
C SER A 144 -9.68 4.80 13.59
N GLY A 145 -10.78 4.44 12.97
CA GLY A 145 -12.04 5.14 13.12
C GLY A 145 -13.20 4.32 12.60
N THR A 146 -14.35 4.96 12.52
CA THR A 146 -15.58 4.36 12.01
C THR A 146 -16.25 5.32 11.06
N VAL A 147 -16.60 4.86 9.87
CA VAL A 147 -17.41 5.61 8.91
C VAL A 147 -18.86 5.44 9.27
N ASP A 148 -19.61 6.55 9.31
CA ASP A 148 -21.04 6.52 9.63
C ASP A 148 -21.82 5.70 8.59
N SER A 149 -22.72 4.85 9.05
CA SER A 149 -23.51 3.97 8.18
C SER A 149 -24.43 4.72 7.20
N ASN A 150 -24.88 5.93 7.57
CA ASN A 150 -25.66 6.76 6.66
C ASN A 150 -24.77 7.30 5.53
N LEU A 151 -23.52 7.64 5.84
CA LEU A 151 -22.54 8.06 4.85
C LEU A 151 -22.23 6.90 3.88
N ILE A 152 -21.95 5.70 4.41
CA ILE A 152 -21.75 4.50 3.60
C ILE A 152 -22.95 4.28 2.66
N SER A 153 -24.16 4.39 3.19
CA SER A 153 -25.38 4.18 2.40
C SER A 153 -25.61 5.25 1.34
N ALA A 154 -25.14 6.47 1.56
CA ALA A 154 -25.28 7.58 0.65
C ALA A 154 -24.27 7.50 -0.51
N GLU A 155 -23.00 7.17 -0.19
CA GLU A 155 -21.89 7.15 -1.14
C GLU A 155 -21.78 5.81 -1.89
N CYS A 156 -22.16 4.70 -1.22
CA CYS A 156 -22.11 3.36 -1.79
C CYS A 156 -23.51 2.80 -2.02
N PRO A 157 -24.31 3.35 -2.94
CA PRO A 157 -25.67 2.88 -3.14
C PRO A 157 -25.69 1.42 -3.59
N ALA A 158 -26.59 0.63 -2.98
CA ALA A 158 -26.81 -0.76 -3.32
C ALA A 158 -27.20 -0.93 -4.81
N GLY A 159 -26.29 -1.31 -5.63
CA GLY A 159 -26.49 -1.45 -7.10
C GLY A 159 -25.21 -1.76 -7.85
N ASN A 160 -24.08 -1.38 -7.33
CA ASN A 160 -22.79 -1.84 -7.81
C ASN A 160 -22.49 -3.19 -7.14
N ALA A 161 -22.17 -4.19 -7.93
CA ALA A 161 -22.08 -5.59 -7.56
C ALA A 161 -21.18 -5.81 -6.33
N ALA A 162 -21.80 -6.28 -5.25
CA ALA A 162 -21.29 -6.64 -3.93
C ALA A 162 -21.29 -5.49 -2.90
N PRO A 163 -21.41 -5.81 -1.61
CA PRO A 163 -21.35 -4.82 -0.53
C PRO A 163 -19.91 -4.35 -0.34
N TYR A 164 -19.44 -3.50 -1.25
CA TYR A 164 -18.15 -2.85 -1.09
C TYR A 164 -18.38 -1.58 -0.26
N PRO A 165 -17.89 -1.53 0.97
CA PRO A 165 -18.20 -0.43 1.89
C PRO A 165 -17.32 0.80 1.67
N GLY A 166 -16.56 0.84 0.58
CA GLY A 166 -15.63 1.91 0.27
C GLY A 166 -14.29 1.81 0.99
N ASN A 167 -13.47 2.83 0.79
CA ASN A 167 -12.16 2.97 1.42
C ASN A 167 -12.03 4.31 2.13
N VAL A 168 -11.20 4.32 3.15
CA VAL A 168 -10.68 5.51 3.78
C VAL A 168 -9.26 5.75 3.28
N TYR A 169 -8.99 6.97 2.85
CA TYR A 169 -7.72 7.42 2.29
C TYR A 169 -7.04 8.40 3.22
N LEU A 170 -5.72 8.30 3.33
CA LEU A 170 -4.89 9.19 4.13
C LEU A 170 -4.02 10.06 3.21
N PHE A 171 -4.11 11.37 3.36
CA PHE A 171 -3.38 12.36 2.58
C PHE A 171 -2.44 13.18 3.45
N GLY A 172 -1.28 13.53 2.95
CA GLY A 172 -0.28 14.33 3.66
C GLY A 172 1.05 13.59 3.81
N PRO A 173 1.89 13.92 4.81
CA PRO A 173 1.59 14.79 5.97
C PRO A 173 1.49 16.27 5.62
N ILE A 174 0.62 16.99 6.33
CA ILE A 174 0.50 18.44 6.25
C ILE A 174 1.70 19.06 6.95
N ALA A 175 2.41 19.95 6.28
CA ALA A 175 3.58 20.58 6.83
C ALA A 175 3.27 21.37 8.12
N ALA A 176 4.18 21.38 9.06
CA ALA A 176 4.01 22.09 10.33
C ALA A 176 3.75 23.60 10.07
N GLY A 177 2.65 24.13 10.62
CA GLY A 177 2.22 25.50 10.43
C GLY A 177 1.51 25.78 9.12
N ALA A 178 1.39 24.83 8.22
CA ALA A 178 0.59 24.96 7.01
C ALA A 178 -0.92 24.89 7.33
N ALA A 179 -1.74 25.55 6.53
CA ALA A 179 -3.19 25.43 6.63
C ALA A 179 -3.66 24.05 6.13
N ASP A 180 -4.77 23.57 6.63
CA ASP A 180 -5.34 22.25 6.24
C ASP A 180 -5.71 22.21 4.75
N THR A 181 -5.97 23.37 4.16
CA THR A 181 -6.26 23.51 2.73
C THR A 181 -5.05 23.34 1.82
N THR A 182 -3.84 23.17 2.36
CA THR A 182 -2.63 22.94 1.55
C THR A 182 -2.53 21.53 0.98
N VAL A 183 -3.25 20.57 1.56
CA VAL A 183 -3.39 19.22 1.05
C VAL A 183 -4.84 19.07 0.58
N VAL A 184 -5.03 19.06 -0.70
CA VAL A 184 -6.32 18.78 -1.33
C VAL A 184 -6.28 17.29 -1.69
N PRO A 185 -7.22 16.49 -1.19
CA PRO A 185 -7.32 15.08 -1.57
C PRO A 185 -7.62 14.94 -3.07
N ASP A 186 -6.98 13.96 -3.67
CA ASP A 186 -7.13 13.64 -5.08
C ASP A 186 -7.07 12.11 -5.29
N ASP A 187 -7.55 11.63 -6.42
CA ASP A 187 -7.36 10.26 -6.83
C ASP A 187 -5.90 9.99 -7.21
N TYR A 188 -5.55 8.74 -7.40
CA TYR A 188 -4.19 8.36 -7.77
C TYR A 188 -4.01 8.36 -9.28
N ASP A 189 -3.43 9.41 -9.82
CA ASP A 189 -3.06 9.50 -11.24
C ASP A 189 -1.56 9.28 -11.50
N GLY A 190 -0.76 9.18 -10.45
CA GLY A 190 0.70 9.05 -10.51
C GLY A 190 1.44 10.36 -10.72
N ILE A 191 0.75 11.50 -10.64
CA ILE A 191 1.32 12.86 -10.76
C ILE A 191 1.21 13.54 -9.40
N ALA A 192 2.19 13.36 -8.56
CA ALA A 192 2.19 13.88 -7.20
C ALA A 192 2.02 15.41 -7.17
N ASN A 193 0.98 15.88 -6.46
CA ASN A 193 0.70 17.30 -6.22
C ASN A 193 0.56 18.14 -7.51
N ASP A 194 -0.15 17.60 -8.46
CA ASP A 194 -0.50 18.34 -9.66
C ASP A 194 -1.63 19.39 -9.40
N VAL A 195 -2.30 19.84 -10.46
CA VAL A 195 -3.37 20.84 -10.34
C VAL A 195 -4.64 20.31 -9.68
N ASN A 196 -4.80 18.98 -9.61
CA ASN A 196 -6.00 18.33 -9.08
C ASN A 196 -5.86 18.07 -7.57
N GLY A 197 -4.65 17.85 -7.06
CA GLY A 197 -4.45 17.67 -5.62
C GLY A 197 -3.25 16.82 -5.23
N ALA A 198 -3.38 16.11 -4.14
CA ALA A 198 -2.35 15.25 -3.59
C ALA A 198 -2.81 13.78 -3.60
N ASP A 199 -1.99 12.92 -4.17
CA ASP A 199 -2.20 11.48 -4.10
C ASP A 199 -2.34 10.98 -2.67
N ALA A 200 -3.23 10.03 -2.45
CA ALA A 200 -3.34 9.36 -1.18
C ALA A 200 -2.01 8.67 -0.80
N LEU A 201 -1.57 8.85 0.43
CA LEU A 201 -0.40 8.18 0.98
C LEU A 201 -0.64 6.68 1.16
N VAL A 202 -1.81 6.32 1.64
CA VAL A 202 -2.24 4.95 1.91
C VAL A 202 -3.77 4.91 2.02
N SER A 203 -4.35 3.75 1.79
CA SER A 203 -5.79 3.51 1.96
C SER A 203 -6.05 2.32 2.88
N ALA A 204 -7.24 2.29 3.46
CA ALA A 204 -7.75 1.15 4.21
C ALA A 204 -9.20 0.87 3.83
N MET A 205 -9.53 -0.40 3.63
CA MET A 205 -10.90 -0.83 3.39
C MET A 205 -11.73 -0.66 4.65
N VAL A 206 -12.97 -0.23 4.47
CA VAL A 206 -13.94 -0.15 5.56
C VAL A 206 -14.56 -1.53 5.78
N ASP A 207 -14.69 -1.97 7.02
CA ASP A 207 -15.37 -3.22 7.35
C ASP A 207 -16.88 -3.10 7.04
N PRO A 208 -17.44 -3.96 6.20
CA PRO A 208 -18.83 -3.85 5.74
C PRO A 208 -19.87 -4.01 6.85
N ASN A 209 -19.51 -4.63 7.95
CA ASN A 209 -20.45 -4.93 9.05
C ASN A 209 -20.41 -3.87 10.13
N THR A 210 -19.25 -3.26 10.37
CA THR A 210 -19.04 -2.36 11.50
C THR A 210 -18.76 -0.92 11.11
N GLY A 211 -18.41 -0.66 9.84
CA GLY A 211 -17.93 0.63 9.37
C GLY A 211 -16.51 0.97 9.82
N ASN A 212 -15.84 0.09 10.53
CA ASN A 212 -14.53 0.35 11.08
C ASN A 212 -13.43 0.30 10.00
N TYR A 213 -12.42 1.14 10.16
CA TYR A 213 -11.21 1.10 9.36
C TYR A 213 -9.97 1.21 10.23
N THR A 214 -8.83 0.73 9.72
CA THR A 214 -7.54 0.79 10.38
C THR A 214 -6.44 1.05 9.36
N ILE A 215 -5.72 2.17 9.53
CA ILE A 215 -4.56 2.54 8.73
C ILE A 215 -3.32 2.37 9.61
N GLY A 216 -2.52 1.37 9.33
CA GLY A 216 -1.31 1.06 10.08
C GLY A 216 -0.08 1.79 9.57
N PHE A 217 0.98 1.73 10.36
CA PHE A 217 2.33 2.17 9.99
C PHE A 217 2.43 3.64 9.58
N VAL A 218 1.64 4.50 10.21
CA VAL A 218 1.61 5.94 9.96
C VAL A 218 2.69 6.64 10.80
N THR A 219 3.52 7.46 10.16
CA THR A 219 4.50 8.30 10.88
C THR A 219 3.79 9.42 11.63
N PRO A 220 4.39 9.99 12.70
CA PRO A 220 3.85 11.18 13.36
C PRO A 220 3.63 12.32 12.37
N GLY A 221 2.51 12.99 12.46
CA GLY A 221 2.18 14.10 11.57
C GLY A 221 0.71 14.48 11.63
N ARG A 222 0.37 15.50 10.88
CA ARG A 222 -1.01 15.92 10.67
C ARG A 222 -1.43 15.51 9.27
N TYR A 223 -2.61 14.91 9.15
CA TYR A 223 -3.09 14.29 7.93
C TYR A 223 -4.55 14.68 7.66
N LYS A 224 -4.96 14.56 6.41
CA LYS A 224 -6.37 14.50 6.06
C LYS A 224 -6.79 13.05 5.87
N VAL A 225 -8.02 12.77 6.27
CA VAL A 225 -8.70 11.50 6.06
C VAL A 225 -9.93 11.77 5.22
N ALA A 226 -10.10 11.05 4.13
CA ALA A 226 -11.28 11.12 3.30
C ALA A 226 -11.84 9.72 3.05
N TYR A 227 -13.14 9.63 2.85
CA TYR A 227 -13.85 8.38 2.58
C TYR A 227 -14.55 8.47 1.22
N THR A 228 -14.47 7.43 0.43
CA THR A 228 -15.26 7.30 -0.80
C THR A 228 -15.43 5.84 -1.22
N CYS A 229 -16.50 5.56 -1.99
CA CYS A 229 -16.71 4.30 -2.70
C CYS A 229 -16.25 4.34 -4.16
N ASP A 230 -15.99 5.52 -4.68
CA ASP A 230 -15.91 5.77 -6.12
C ASP A 230 -14.57 6.37 -6.53
N MET A 231 -13.51 6.02 -5.82
CA MET A 231 -12.18 6.47 -6.21
C MET A 231 -11.69 5.65 -7.40
N ASP A 232 -11.80 6.22 -8.58
CA ASP A 232 -11.30 5.65 -9.82
C ASP A 232 -9.85 6.09 -10.06
N ASP A 233 -8.91 5.17 -9.87
CA ASP A 233 -7.48 5.42 -10.13
C ASP A 233 -7.14 5.42 -11.63
N THR A 234 -8.12 5.43 -12.51
CA THR A 234 -7.90 5.26 -13.95
C THR A 234 -8.22 6.47 -14.81
N GLU A 235 -8.87 7.48 -14.27
CA GLU A 235 -9.27 8.68 -15.01
C GLU A 235 -8.54 9.92 -14.48
N VAL A 236 -8.01 10.68 -15.42
CA VAL A 236 -7.45 12.02 -15.18
C VAL A 236 -8.64 12.96 -15.10
N ASP A 237 -9.45 12.88 -14.09
CA ASP A 237 -10.40 13.94 -13.84
C ASP A 237 -11.17 13.85 -12.52
N ALA A 238 -11.21 14.96 -11.84
CA ALA A 238 -12.30 15.64 -11.16
C ALA A 238 -13.18 14.91 -10.12
N ASP A 239 -13.04 13.62 -9.90
CA ASP A 239 -13.81 12.92 -8.88
C ASP A 239 -13.10 13.00 -7.52
N LEU A 240 -12.96 14.23 -7.06
CA LEU A 240 -12.57 14.51 -5.68
C LEU A 240 -13.49 13.71 -4.73
N PRO A 241 -12.94 13.10 -3.67
CA PRO A 241 -13.77 12.50 -2.65
C PRO A 241 -14.79 13.54 -2.20
N GLN A 242 -16.06 13.31 -2.54
CA GLN A 242 -17.18 14.24 -2.31
C GLN A 242 -17.56 14.35 -0.83
N THR A 243 -16.84 13.64 0.03
CA THR A 243 -17.23 13.43 1.42
C THR A 243 -16.43 14.26 2.40
N PRO A 244 -16.96 14.50 3.61
CA PRO A 244 -16.32 15.36 4.58
C PRO A 244 -14.90 14.89 4.88
N GLU A 245 -13.96 15.74 4.56
CA GLU A 245 -12.57 15.59 4.92
C GLU A 245 -12.41 15.90 6.41
N GLU A 246 -11.80 15.01 7.14
CA GLU A 246 -11.43 15.25 8.53
C GLU A 246 -9.91 15.38 8.66
N THR A 247 -9.48 16.41 9.37
CA THR A 247 -8.06 16.57 9.71
C THR A 247 -7.75 15.84 11.00
N VAL A 248 -6.80 14.91 10.95
CA VAL A 248 -6.37 14.12 12.09
C VAL A 248 -4.94 14.48 12.49
N ASP A 249 -4.77 14.96 13.73
CA ASP A 249 -3.46 15.11 14.34
C ASP A 249 -3.03 13.78 14.96
N PHE A 250 -2.05 13.14 14.35
CA PHE A 250 -1.53 11.87 14.82
C PHE A 250 -0.20 12.05 15.55
N THR A 251 -0.20 11.77 16.85
CA THR A 251 1.01 11.65 17.65
C THR A 251 1.03 10.22 18.21
N PRO A 252 1.96 9.35 17.79
CA PRO A 252 2.04 8.02 18.36
C PRO A 252 2.27 8.15 19.86
N SER A 253 1.46 7.47 20.65
CA SER A 253 1.82 7.20 22.04
C SER A 253 3.13 6.42 21.99
N ALA A 254 4.13 6.90 22.70
CA ALA A 254 5.37 6.15 22.91
C ALA A 254 4.96 4.76 23.42
N GLY A 255 5.11 3.75 22.60
CA GLY A 255 4.80 2.37 22.97
C GLY A 255 5.64 1.98 24.17
N VAL A 256 4.98 1.50 25.21
CA VAL A 256 5.58 0.82 26.35
C VAL A 256 6.09 -0.54 25.91
#